data_11803668f6aff0a804be5f4007ef90f6
#
_entry.id   11803668f6aff0a804be5f4007ef90f6
#
_cell.length_a   1.000
_cell.length_b   1.000
_cell.length_c   1.000
_cell.angle_alpha   90.00
_cell.angle_beta   90.00
_cell.angle_gamma   90.00
#
_symmetry.space_group_name_H-M   'P 1'
#
loop_
_entity.id
_entity.type
_entity.pdbx_description
1 polymer ?
#
loop_
_entity_poly.entity_id
_entity_poly.type
_entity_poly.pdbx_seq_one_letter_code
_entity_poly.pdbx_strand_id
1 'polypeptide(L)'
;MKRLLLPALLLTTLTSCTAAPAGTLPAAAPTPTPASTPAPTAAPAPADALTPEEKVGQLFIIRPDALDLTLPQETINDAKADGVTMLTDAMRETLQAYPVGGICQFGKNITDPEQLAQFNADLQAASRTPLFIAVDEEGGAVARLANHPAFDLPQYESAAAVGASGDPADACAMGQTIGAYLKEYGFNMDFAPDADVNTNPDNPIIGTRAFSSDAATAAEMAAAAADGLRTGGILPTLKHFPGHGDTAEDSHTALAVTYKTLDELQACELLPFAADTGLHAVMVGHIAAPNVTGDGTPATLSPQLVALIPDAENTLIVTDSLAMDAITAAYTPGEAAVQALQAGCDVLLMPNSLPEAYAAVQEAVQNGTISEERLDRSVNKILLYKQQFAS
;
A
#
# COMPACT_ATOMS: atom_id res chain seq x y z
N MET A 1 17.52 41.38 -53.40
CA MET A 1 16.35 42.22 -53.71
C MET A 1 15.66 42.49 -52.36
N LYS A 2 15.67 43.75 -51.98
CA LYS A 2 15.13 44.31 -50.73
C LYS A 2 13.57 44.31 -50.78
N ARG A 3 12.84 43.95 -49.73
CA ARG A 3 11.55 44.55 -49.47
C ARG A 3 11.39 44.76 -47.96
N LEU A 4 11.04 46.01 -47.65
CA LEU A 4 10.85 46.65 -46.36
C LEU A 4 9.60 46.14 -45.65
N LEU A 5 9.70 46.12 -44.32
CA LEU A 5 8.59 46.09 -43.39
C LEU A 5 8.18 47.48 -42.96
N LEU A 6 6.88 47.74 -42.87
CA LEU A 6 6.29 48.92 -42.22
C LEU A 6 5.54 48.45 -40.96
N PRO A 7 5.63 49.15 -39.81
CA PRO A 7 4.83 48.90 -38.65
C PRO A 7 3.52 49.69 -38.65
N ALA A 8 2.45 49.07 -38.21
CA ALA A 8 1.14 49.71 -37.97
C ALA A 8 1.09 50.33 -36.57
N LEU A 9 0.73 51.60 -36.54
CA LEU A 9 0.55 52.43 -35.34
C LEU A 9 -0.90 52.30 -34.85
N LEU A 10 -1.14 51.87 -33.61
CA LEU A 10 -2.47 51.81 -33.00
C LEU A 10 -2.67 53.03 -32.11
N LEU A 11 -3.67 53.86 -32.46
CA LEU A 11 -4.04 55.10 -31.76
C LEU A 11 -5.04 54.78 -30.65
N THR A 12 -4.69 55.06 -29.38
CA THR A 12 -5.61 54.96 -28.23
C THR A 12 -6.26 56.31 -27.98
N THR A 13 -7.58 56.37 -28.06
CA THR A 13 -8.40 57.54 -27.66
C THR A 13 -8.76 57.47 -26.19
N LEU A 14 -8.34 58.45 -25.43
CA LEU A 14 -8.76 58.73 -24.04
C LEU A 14 -10.12 59.43 -24.06
N THR A 15 -11.14 58.84 -23.48
CA THR A 15 -12.41 59.50 -23.12
C THR A 15 -12.43 59.84 -21.63
N SER A 16 -12.46 61.10 -21.29
CA SER A 16 -12.62 61.60 -19.94
C SER A 16 -14.11 61.59 -19.53
N CYS A 17 -14.46 60.93 -18.41
CA CYS A 17 -15.76 61.07 -17.78
C CYS A 17 -15.69 62.04 -16.62
N THR A 18 -16.52 63.04 -16.65
CA THR A 18 -16.76 64.06 -15.61
C THR A 18 -17.61 63.44 -14.46
N ALA A 19 -17.22 63.72 -13.21
CA ALA A 19 -17.93 63.30 -12.01
C ALA A 19 -19.18 64.18 -11.77
N ALA A 20 -20.30 63.53 -11.41
CA ALA A 20 -21.52 64.18 -10.89
C ALA A 20 -21.56 64.06 -9.36
N PRO A 21 -22.24 64.97 -8.62
CA PRO A 21 -22.14 65.06 -7.17
C PRO A 21 -22.96 64.01 -6.44
N ALA A 22 -22.43 63.62 -5.26
CA ALA A 22 -22.97 62.58 -4.37
C ALA A 22 -24.33 63.01 -3.76
N GLY A 23 -25.37 62.23 -4.02
CA GLY A 23 -26.64 62.24 -3.30
C GLY A 23 -26.59 61.31 -2.09
N THR A 24 -26.98 61.80 -0.91
CA THR A 24 -27.13 61.04 0.33
C THR A 24 -28.23 59.99 0.20
N LEU A 25 -27.86 58.70 0.34
CA LEU A 25 -28.83 57.59 0.45
C LEU A 25 -29.30 57.46 1.92
N PRO A 26 -30.57 57.07 2.15
CA PRO A 26 -31.08 56.82 3.50
C PRO A 26 -30.51 55.51 4.07
N ALA A 27 -30.27 55.45 5.37
CA ALA A 27 -29.76 54.30 6.10
C ALA A 27 -30.65 53.04 5.90
N ALA A 28 -30.04 51.96 5.46
CA ALA A 28 -30.70 50.65 5.34
C ALA A 28 -31.04 50.09 6.72
N ALA A 29 -32.26 49.55 6.87
CA ALA A 29 -32.68 48.80 8.05
C ALA A 29 -31.84 47.51 8.24
N PRO A 30 -31.63 47.06 9.49
CA PRO A 30 -30.82 45.85 9.73
C PRO A 30 -31.51 44.62 9.11
N THR A 31 -30.79 43.93 8.27
CA THR A 31 -31.20 42.65 7.70
C THR A 31 -31.24 41.61 8.82
N PRO A 32 -32.30 40.77 8.95
CA PRO A 32 -32.33 39.71 9.93
C PRO A 32 -31.24 38.71 9.63
N THR A 33 -30.42 38.38 10.64
CA THR A 33 -29.41 37.32 10.60
C THR A 33 -30.09 35.97 10.25
N PRO A 34 -29.70 35.26 9.20
CA PRO A 34 -30.28 33.95 8.91
C PRO A 34 -29.97 33.01 10.08
N ALA A 35 -31.01 32.34 10.59
CA ALA A 35 -30.85 31.27 11.58
C ALA A 35 -29.87 30.20 11.00
N SER A 36 -28.86 29.86 11.76
CA SER A 36 -27.94 28.80 11.42
C SER A 36 -28.70 27.49 11.27
N THR A 37 -28.83 27.00 10.04
CA THR A 37 -29.28 25.64 9.78
C THR A 37 -28.28 24.71 10.47
N PRO A 38 -28.73 23.74 11.31
CA PRO A 38 -27.81 22.74 11.86
C PRO A 38 -27.09 22.06 10.72
N ALA A 39 -25.76 21.93 10.85
CA ALA A 39 -24.94 21.16 9.89
C ALA A 39 -25.55 19.76 9.76
N PRO A 40 -25.64 19.20 8.55
CA PRO A 40 -26.11 17.82 8.37
C PRO A 40 -25.22 16.92 9.24
N THR A 41 -25.84 16.09 10.07
CA THR A 41 -25.14 15.03 10.83
C THR A 41 -24.39 14.21 9.80
N ALA A 42 -23.06 14.14 9.92
CA ALA A 42 -22.24 13.31 9.05
C ALA A 42 -22.79 11.87 9.09
N ALA A 43 -22.89 11.22 7.94
CA ALA A 43 -23.22 9.80 7.91
C ALA A 43 -22.24 9.06 8.81
N PRO A 44 -22.69 8.02 9.57
CA PRO A 44 -21.80 7.26 10.44
C PRO A 44 -20.62 6.71 9.61
N ALA A 45 -19.42 6.76 10.18
CA ALA A 45 -18.24 6.23 9.52
C ALA A 45 -18.41 4.73 9.26
N PRO A 46 -17.89 4.17 8.16
CA PRO A 46 -18.07 2.75 7.81
C PRO A 46 -17.66 1.78 8.93
N ALA A 47 -16.64 2.14 9.73
CA ALA A 47 -16.21 1.36 10.90
C ALA A 47 -17.30 1.20 11.97
N ASP A 48 -18.22 2.15 12.10
CA ASP A 48 -19.30 2.09 13.12
C ASP A 48 -20.30 0.93 12.88
N ALA A 49 -20.28 0.35 11.68
CA ALA A 49 -21.11 -0.80 11.34
C ALA A 49 -20.50 -2.14 11.75
N LEU A 50 -19.22 -2.15 12.17
CA LEU A 50 -18.49 -3.36 12.53
C LEU A 50 -18.43 -3.55 14.05
N THR A 51 -18.45 -4.83 14.51
CA THR A 51 -18.15 -5.16 15.89
C THR A 51 -16.67 -4.91 16.22
N PRO A 52 -16.28 -4.79 17.50
CA PRO A 52 -14.86 -4.66 17.88
C PRO A 52 -13.98 -5.78 17.32
N GLU A 53 -14.47 -7.01 17.30
CA GLU A 53 -13.77 -8.18 16.74
C GLU A 53 -13.60 -8.04 15.23
N GLU A 54 -14.64 -7.62 14.52
CA GLU A 54 -14.57 -7.37 13.09
C GLU A 54 -13.59 -6.24 12.78
N LYS A 55 -13.58 -5.17 13.55
CA LYS A 55 -12.61 -4.07 13.39
C LYS A 55 -11.18 -4.55 13.54
N VAL A 56 -10.88 -5.33 14.58
CA VAL A 56 -9.55 -5.91 14.78
C VAL A 56 -9.18 -6.82 13.62
N GLY A 57 -10.11 -7.66 13.16
CA GLY A 57 -9.88 -8.55 12.03
C GLY A 57 -9.50 -7.82 10.77
N GLN A 58 -10.13 -6.67 10.47
CA GLN A 58 -9.84 -5.89 9.26
C GLN A 58 -8.39 -5.43 9.15
N LEU A 59 -7.65 -5.38 10.26
CA LEU A 59 -6.24 -4.98 10.26
C LEU A 59 -5.31 -6.08 9.71
N PHE A 60 -5.76 -7.30 9.51
CA PHE A 60 -4.91 -8.43 9.13
C PHE A 60 -5.09 -8.82 7.66
N ILE A 61 -3.97 -8.97 6.95
CA ILE A 61 -3.87 -9.73 5.69
C ILE A 61 -3.00 -10.95 5.97
N ILE A 62 -3.51 -12.15 5.69
CA ILE A 62 -2.85 -13.42 6.05
C ILE A 62 -2.66 -14.32 4.84
N ARG A 63 -1.80 -15.34 4.97
CA ARG A 63 -1.77 -16.45 4.01
C ARG A 63 -3.02 -17.30 4.15
N PRO A 64 -3.56 -17.89 3.07
CA PRO A 64 -4.72 -18.79 3.19
C PRO A 64 -4.43 -20.00 4.09
N ASP A 65 -3.18 -20.47 4.13
CA ASP A 65 -2.74 -21.56 5.02
C ASP A 65 -2.98 -21.26 6.50
N ALA A 66 -2.94 -19.99 6.92
CA ALA A 66 -3.20 -19.57 8.29
C ALA A 66 -4.67 -19.72 8.72
N LEU A 67 -5.57 -19.98 7.78
CA LEU A 67 -6.96 -20.35 8.07
C LEU A 67 -7.10 -21.82 8.52
N ASP A 68 -6.13 -22.67 8.19
CA ASP A 68 -6.08 -24.04 8.71
C ASP A 68 -5.26 -24.08 10.00
N LEU A 69 -5.94 -23.91 11.13
CA LEU A 69 -5.32 -23.90 12.46
C LEU A 69 -4.70 -25.26 12.87
N THR A 70 -4.85 -26.30 12.06
CA THR A 70 -4.20 -27.61 12.30
C THR A 70 -2.80 -27.68 11.71
N LEU A 71 -2.45 -26.78 10.79
CA LEU A 71 -1.12 -26.69 10.19
C LEU A 71 -0.10 -26.14 11.18
N PRO A 72 1.10 -26.76 11.27
CA PRO A 72 2.21 -26.18 12.01
C PRO A 72 2.60 -24.81 11.42
N GLN A 73 2.99 -23.88 12.29
CA GLN A 73 3.39 -22.54 11.88
C GLN A 73 4.54 -22.53 10.87
N GLU A 74 5.47 -23.49 11.03
CA GLU A 74 6.58 -23.71 10.10
C GLU A 74 6.06 -24.03 8.69
N THR A 75 5.04 -24.88 8.56
CA THR A 75 4.41 -25.23 7.27
C THR A 75 3.70 -24.02 6.64
N ILE A 76 3.00 -23.22 7.47
CA ILE A 76 2.32 -22.01 7.00
C ILE A 76 3.32 -21.04 6.36
N ASN A 77 4.48 -20.87 6.99
CA ASN A 77 5.49 -19.89 6.56
C ASN A 77 6.49 -20.44 5.53
N ASP A 78 6.60 -21.76 5.35
CA ASP A 78 7.48 -22.34 4.33
C ASP A 78 6.87 -22.20 2.93
N ALA A 79 7.54 -21.45 2.07
CA ALA A 79 7.14 -21.26 0.67
C ALA A 79 7.28 -22.54 -0.19
N LYS A 80 8.00 -23.56 0.31
CA LYS A 80 8.24 -24.86 -0.39
C LYS A 80 7.33 -25.98 0.11
N ALA A 81 6.62 -25.77 1.21
CA ALA A 81 5.63 -26.71 1.69
C ALA A 81 4.41 -26.74 0.76
N ASP A 82 3.66 -27.84 0.79
CA ASP A 82 2.35 -27.89 0.15
C ASP A 82 1.41 -26.86 0.80
N GLY A 83 0.79 -26.03 -0.03
CA GLY A 83 -0.15 -24.99 0.40
C GLY A 83 -1.59 -25.44 0.27
N VAL A 84 -2.48 -24.75 0.97
CA VAL A 84 -3.93 -24.93 0.76
C VAL A 84 -4.32 -24.32 -0.58
N THR A 85 -5.14 -25.04 -1.35
CA THR A 85 -5.56 -24.65 -2.71
C THR A 85 -7.09 -24.54 -2.84
N MET A 86 -7.82 -24.74 -1.75
CA MET A 86 -9.27 -24.62 -1.68
C MET A 86 -9.73 -24.25 -0.26
N LEU A 87 -10.87 -23.61 -0.17
CA LEU A 87 -11.48 -23.25 1.12
C LEU A 87 -12.26 -24.43 1.69
N THR A 88 -11.78 -25.01 2.80
CA THR A 88 -12.47 -26.06 3.54
C THR A 88 -13.50 -25.49 4.52
N ASP A 89 -14.40 -26.34 5.04
CA ASP A 89 -15.37 -25.93 6.05
C ASP A 89 -14.68 -25.46 7.35
N ALA A 90 -13.60 -26.13 7.78
CA ALA A 90 -12.81 -25.70 8.94
C ALA A 90 -12.18 -24.32 8.73
N MET A 91 -11.65 -24.03 7.54
CA MET A 91 -11.12 -22.72 7.20
C MET A 91 -12.22 -21.65 7.16
N ARG A 92 -13.44 -21.99 6.71
CA ARG A 92 -14.61 -21.09 6.79
C ARG A 92 -14.95 -20.73 8.23
N GLU A 93 -14.92 -21.69 9.15
CA GLU A 93 -15.14 -21.46 10.58
C GLU A 93 -14.04 -20.56 11.16
N THR A 94 -12.79 -20.78 10.77
CA THR A 94 -11.67 -19.91 11.17
C THR A 94 -11.85 -18.49 10.66
N LEU A 95 -12.24 -18.29 9.38
CA LEU A 95 -12.50 -16.99 8.80
C LEU A 95 -13.66 -16.24 9.50
N GLN A 96 -14.63 -16.98 10.05
CA GLN A 96 -15.70 -16.40 10.86
C GLN A 96 -15.23 -16.00 12.26
N ALA A 97 -14.34 -16.79 12.86
CA ALA A 97 -13.77 -16.52 14.19
C ALA A 97 -12.74 -15.38 14.17
N TYR A 98 -12.00 -15.28 13.08
CA TYR A 98 -11.00 -14.24 12.79
C TYR A 98 -11.39 -13.54 11.49
N PRO A 99 -12.27 -12.53 11.53
CA PRO A 99 -12.80 -11.86 10.32
C PRO A 99 -11.75 -10.94 9.68
N VAL A 100 -10.69 -11.56 9.14
CA VAL A 100 -9.52 -10.84 8.58
C VAL A 100 -9.88 -9.91 7.44
N GLY A 101 -9.05 -8.88 7.26
CA GLY A 101 -9.20 -7.88 6.23
C GLY A 101 -8.78 -8.35 4.83
N GLY A 102 -7.95 -9.39 4.72
CA GLY A 102 -7.50 -9.88 3.43
C GLY A 102 -6.72 -11.18 3.48
N ILE A 103 -6.51 -11.72 2.27
CA ILE A 103 -5.74 -12.94 2.03
C ILE A 103 -4.67 -12.63 0.98
N CYS A 104 -3.43 -13.05 1.22
CA CYS A 104 -2.32 -12.98 0.27
C CYS A 104 -2.01 -14.37 -0.28
N GLN A 105 -2.20 -14.56 -1.59
CA GLN A 105 -1.88 -15.80 -2.29
C GLN A 105 -0.38 -15.92 -2.57
N PHE A 106 0.14 -17.12 -2.45
CA PHE A 106 1.51 -17.49 -2.79
C PHE A 106 1.53 -18.58 -3.85
N GLY A 107 2.67 -18.79 -4.50
CA GLY A 107 2.82 -19.84 -5.51
C GLY A 107 2.37 -21.22 -5.05
N LYS A 108 2.58 -21.57 -3.77
CA LYS A 108 2.13 -22.84 -3.18
C LYS A 108 0.60 -23.00 -3.08
N ASN A 109 -0.15 -21.90 -3.20
CA ASN A 109 -1.62 -21.90 -3.16
C ASN A 109 -2.25 -21.92 -4.56
N ILE A 110 -1.43 -21.95 -5.61
CA ILE A 110 -1.82 -21.84 -7.01
C ILE A 110 -1.49 -23.14 -7.73
N THR A 111 -2.45 -23.76 -8.38
CA THR A 111 -2.25 -24.95 -9.22
C THR A 111 -2.52 -24.70 -10.69
N ASP A 112 -3.58 -23.96 -10.97
CA ASP A 112 -4.02 -23.63 -12.32
C ASP A 112 -4.99 -22.42 -12.29
N PRO A 113 -5.33 -21.83 -13.45
CA PRO A 113 -6.20 -20.67 -13.54
C PRO A 113 -7.61 -20.87 -12.95
N GLU A 114 -8.23 -22.01 -13.21
CA GLU A 114 -9.59 -22.31 -12.76
C GLU A 114 -9.65 -22.49 -11.25
N GLN A 115 -8.69 -23.22 -10.68
CA GLN A 115 -8.57 -23.41 -9.24
C GLN A 115 -8.37 -22.07 -8.53
N LEU A 116 -7.47 -21.23 -9.03
CA LEU A 116 -7.17 -19.94 -8.40
C LEU A 116 -8.38 -19.01 -8.40
N ALA A 117 -9.03 -18.84 -9.54
CA ALA A 117 -10.23 -18.02 -9.66
C ALA A 117 -11.35 -18.50 -8.73
N GLN A 118 -11.59 -19.82 -8.66
CA GLN A 118 -12.59 -20.39 -7.77
C GLN A 118 -12.21 -20.21 -6.31
N PHE A 119 -10.95 -20.41 -5.94
CA PHE A 119 -10.49 -20.24 -4.55
C PHE A 119 -10.66 -18.79 -4.07
N ASN A 120 -10.29 -17.81 -4.89
CA ASN A 120 -10.47 -16.39 -4.58
C ASN A 120 -11.96 -16.03 -4.46
N ALA A 121 -12.81 -16.55 -5.35
CA ALA A 121 -14.26 -16.35 -5.28
C ALA A 121 -14.87 -16.97 -4.01
N ASP A 122 -14.44 -18.17 -3.62
CA ASP A 122 -14.93 -18.86 -2.41
C ASP A 122 -14.51 -18.10 -1.13
N LEU A 123 -13.28 -17.57 -1.08
CA LEU A 123 -12.80 -16.73 0.03
C LEU A 123 -13.65 -15.45 0.15
N GLN A 124 -13.88 -14.75 -0.96
CA GLN A 124 -14.74 -13.56 -0.98
C GLN A 124 -16.17 -13.87 -0.51
N ALA A 125 -16.75 -14.97 -1.01
CA ALA A 125 -18.10 -15.36 -0.65
C ALA A 125 -18.26 -15.81 0.83
N ALA A 126 -17.18 -16.28 1.44
CA ALA A 126 -17.18 -16.71 2.84
C ALA A 126 -17.02 -15.56 3.84
N SER A 127 -16.49 -14.43 3.40
CA SER A 127 -16.26 -13.26 4.25
C SER A 127 -17.49 -12.36 4.31
N ARG A 128 -17.75 -11.78 5.50
CA ARG A 128 -18.82 -10.78 5.67
C ARG A 128 -18.47 -9.42 5.11
N THR A 129 -17.18 -9.07 5.18
CA THR A 129 -16.64 -7.81 4.66
C THR A 129 -15.79 -8.15 3.45
N PRO A 130 -15.84 -7.37 2.35
CA PRO A 130 -14.97 -7.62 1.21
C PRO A 130 -13.52 -7.81 1.65
N LEU A 131 -12.83 -8.79 1.07
CA LEU A 131 -11.43 -9.06 1.35
C LEU A 131 -10.53 -8.31 0.38
N PHE A 132 -9.39 -7.85 0.84
CA PHE A 132 -8.25 -7.73 -0.05
C PHE A 132 -7.79 -9.13 -0.44
N ILE A 133 -7.75 -9.42 -1.73
CA ILE A 133 -7.10 -10.61 -2.28
C ILE A 133 -5.83 -10.11 -2.95
N ALA A 134 -4.71 -10.39 -2.31
CA ALA A 134 -3.40 -9.83 -2.65
C ALA A 134 -2.44 -10.89 -3.19
N VAL A 135 -1.42 -10.44 -3.90
CA VAL A 135 -0.32 -11.26 -4.41
C VAL A 135 0.93 -10.40 -4.58
N ASP A 136 2.11 -11.01 -4.74
CA ASP A 136 3.32 -10.38 -5.26
C ASP A 136 3.44 -10.69 -6.76
N GLU A 137 3.09 -9.77 -7.62
CA GLU A 137 3.19 -9.90 -9.07
C GLU A 137 3.94 -8.70 -9.65
N GLU A 138 5.23 -8.57 -9.27
CA GLU A 138 6.08 -7.43 -9.68
C GLU A 138 6.43 -7.45 -11.18
N GLY A 139 6.30 -8.63 -11.80
CA GLY A 139 6.94 -8.95 -13.06
C GLY A 139 8.39 -9.41 -12.86
N GLY A 140 9.01 -10.02 -13.87
CA GLY A 140 10.35 -10.59 -13.73
C GLY A 140 10.42 -11.77 -12.77
N ALA A 141 11.43 -11.79 -11.88
CA ALA A 141 11.66 -12.91 -10.96
C ALA A 141 10.56 -13.09 -9.92
N VAL A 142 9.91 -12.01 -9.51
CA VAL A 142 8.82 -12.01 -8.53
C VAL A 142 7.49 -11.86 -9.28
N ALA A 143 6.95 -13.01 -9.69
CA ALA A 143 5.64 -13.12 -10.32
C ALA A 143 5.07 -14.51 -10.01
N ARG A 144 3.95 -14.56 -9.28
CA ARG A 144 3.38 -15.84 -8.82
C ARG A 144 2.53 -16.50 -9.89
N LEU A 145 1.88 -15.69 -10.76
CA LEU A 145 1.04 -16.17 -11.85
C LEU A 145 1.84 -16.27 -13.15
N ALA A 146 2.46 -15.19 -13.61
CA ALA A 146 3.13 -15.17 -14.91
C ALA A 146 4.30 -16.16 -15.00
N ASN A 147 4.97 -16.47 -13.89
CA ASN A 147 6.03 -17.49 -13.84
C ASN A 147 5.51 -18.91 -13.56
N HIS A 148 4.22 -19.09 -13.30
CA HIS A 148 3.66 -20.40 -13.03
C HIS A 148 3.35 -21.14 -14.36
N PRO A 149 3.81 -22.41 -14.54
CA PRO A 149 3.76 -23.10 -15.83
C PRO A 149 2.34 -23.42 -16.35
N ALA A 150 1.33 -23.34 -15.51
CA ALA A 150 -0.06 -23.57 -15.91
C ALA A 150 -0.73 -22.32 -16.53
N PHE A 151 -0.07 -21.16 -16.48
CA PHE A 151 -0.61 -19.91 -16.99
C PHE A 151 0.09 -19.49 -18.29
N ASP A 152 -0.69 -19.02 -19.26
CA ASP A 152 -0.18 -18.41 -20.50
C ASP A 152 -0.39 -16.88 -20.39
N LEU A 153 0.48 -16.24 -19.61
CA LEU A 153 0.42 -14.81 -19.30
C LEU A 153 1.66 -14.09 -19.85
N PRO A 154 1.54 -12.77 -20.15
CA PRO A 154 2.69 -11.96 -20.51
C PRO A 154 3.76 -11.98 -19.42
N GLN A 155 5.00 -12.25 -19.82
CA GLN A 155 6.16 -12.26 -18.94
C GLN A 155 7.06 -11.07 -19.22
N TYR A 156 7.65 -10.53 -18.17
CA TYR A 156 8.66 -9.47 -18.25
C TYR A 156 10.00 -10.00 -17.77
N GLU A 157 11.09 -9.59 -18.41
CA GLU A 157 12.42 -9.99 -17.99
C GLU A 157 12.72 -9.51 -16.57
N SER A 158 12.47 -8.22 -16.31
CA SER A 158 12.60 -7.58 -14.99
C SER A 158 12.07 -6.14 -15.03
N ALA A 159 11.82 -5.54 -13.87
CA ALA A 159 11.54 -4.11 -13.78
C ALA A 159 12.74 -3.27 -14.26
N ALA A 160 13.98 -3.70 -13.98
CA ALA A 160 15.20 -3.05 -14.51
C ALA A 160 15.24 -3.03 -16.05
N ALA A 161 14.80 -4.12 -16.71
CA ALA A 161 14.74 -4.16 -18.17
C ALA A 161 13.71 -3.18 -18.74
N VAL A 162 12.57 -3.01 -18.07
CA VAL A 162 11.56 -2.00 -18.41
C VAL A 162 12.10 -0.60 -18.14
N GLY A 163 12.73 -0.39 -16.96
CA GLY A 163 13.33 0.88 -16.56
C GLY A 163 14.47 1.35 -17.49
N ALA A 164 15.16 0.41 -18.13
CA ALA A 164 16.23 0.73 -19.09
C ALA A 164 15.75 1.49 -20.34
N SER A 165 14.45 1.44 -20.65
CA SER A 165 13.87 2.27 -21.72
C SER A 165 13.88 3.77 -21.37
N GLY A 166 13.79 4.10 -20.09
CA GLY A 166 13.64 5.48 -19.60
C GLY A 166 12.28 6.12 -19.97
N ASP A 167 11.35 5.33 -20.52
CA ASP A 167 10.00 5.82 -20.87
C ASP A 167 8.96 5.32 -19.84
N PRO A 168 8.39 6.20 -19.00
CA PRO A 168 7.36 5.81 -18.04
C PRO A 168 6.13 5.13 -18.65
N ALA A 169 5.86 5.35 -19.95
CA ALA A 169 4.76 4.68 -20.64
C ALA A 169 4.95 3.16 -20.71
N ASP A 170 6.18 2.66 -20.77
CA ASP A 170 6.46 1.22 -20.75
C ASP A 170 6.16 0.60 -19.37
N ALA A 171 6.49 1.29 -18.29
CA ALA A 171 6.15 0.86 -16.94
C ALA A 171 4.63 0.90 -16.68
N CYS A 172 3.95 1.94 -17.18
CA CYS A 172 2.49 2.02 -17.12
C CYS A 172 1.83 0.88 -17.89
N ALA A 173 2.31 0.57 -19.09
CA ALA A 173 1.79 -0.54 -19.90
C ALA A 173 2.02 -1.90 -19.22
N MET A 174 3.17 -2.08 -18.56
CA MET A 174 3.45 -3.27 -17.74
C MET A 174 2.43 -3.40 -16.60
N GLY A 175 2.28 -2.35 -15.79
CA GLY A 175 1.31 -2.34 -14.68
C GLY A 175 -0.12 -2.58 -15.13
N GLN A 176 -0.55 -1.97 -16.26
CA GLN A 176 -1.88 -2.17 -16.82
C GLN A 176 -2.11 -3.63 -17.27
N THR A 177 -1.11 -4.24 -17.87
CA THR A 177 -1.17 -5.64 -18.31
C THR A 177 -1.26 -6.58 -17.10
N ILE A 178 -0.42 -6.37 -16.08
CA ILE A 178 -0.44 -7.15 -14.84
C ILE A 178 -1.79 -6.96 -14.13
N GLY A 179 -2.23 -5.74 -13.94
CA GLY A 179 -3.50 -5.44 -13.28
C GLY A 179 -4.70 -6.10 -13.99
N ALA A 180 -4.71 -6.10 -15.31
CA ALA A 180 -5.81 -6.68 -16.08
C ALA A 180 -5.96 -8.19 -15.83
N TYR A 181 -4.87 -8.96 -15.91
CA TYR A 181 -4.98 -10.41 -15.66
C TYR A 181 -5.17 -10.73 -14.16
N LEU A 182 -4.60 -9.96 -13.24
CA LEU A 182 -4.87 -10.13 -11.81
C LEU A 182 -6.37 -9.96 -11.50
N LYS A 183 -6.99 -8.94 -12.08
CA LYS A 183 -8.44 -8.70 -11.91
C LYS A 183 -9.28 -9.87 -12.43
N GLU A 184 -8.88 -10.51 -13.54
CA GLU A 184 -9.55 -11.68 -14.10
C GLU A 184 -9.57 -12.87 -13.13
N TYR A 185 -8.50 -13.06 -12.36
CA TYR A 185 -8.40 -14.13 -11.35
C TYR A 185 -8.91 -13.72 -9.96
N GLY A 186 -9.58 -12.57 -9.85
CA GLY A 186 -10.24 -12.14 -8.62
C GLY A 186 -9.33 -11.47 -7.59
N PHE A 187 -8.13 -11.05 -7.99
CA PHE A 187 -7.28 -10.18 -7.16
C PHE A 187 -7.79 -8.74 -7.20
N ASN A 188 -7.47 -7.97 -6.16
CA ASN A 188 -7.79 -6.57 -6.04
C ASN A 188 -6.66 -5.73 -5.40
N MET A 189 -5.56 -6.36 -5.03
CA MET A 189 -4.37 -5.73 -4.48
C MET A 189 -3.12 -6.45 -4.99
N ASP A 190 -2.09 -5.70 -5.34
CA ASP A 190 -0.78 -6.23 -5.69
C ASP A 190 0.29 -5.58 -4.82
N PHE A 191 1.16 -6.40 -4.23
CA PHE A 191 2.35 -5.91 -3.53
C PHE A 191 3.45 -5.57 -4.55
N ALA A 192 3.11 -4.66 -5.45
CA ALA A 192 3.92 -4.08 -6.51
C ALA A 192 3.46 -2.63 -6.79
N PRO A 193 4.32 -1.79 -7.34
CA PRO A 193 5.68 -2.07 -7.81
C PRO A 193 6.72 -2.05 -6.68
N ASP A 194 7.90 -2.67 -6.97
CA ASP A 194 9.13 -2.39 -6.24
C ASP A 194 9.55 -0.95 -6.55
N ALA A 195 9.54 -0.10 -5.53
CA ALA A 195 9.87 1.32 -5.61
C ALA A 195 11.25 1.64 -5.02
N ASP A 196 12.05 0.61 -4.73
CA ASP A 196 13.41 0.76 -4.24
C ASP A 196 14.32 1.37 -5.32
N VAL A 197 15.32 2.13 -4.90
CA VAL A 197 16.39 2.64 -5.75
C VAL A 197 17.61 1.74 -5.58
N ASN A 198 18.00 0.97 -6.59
CA ASN A 198 19.10 0.00 -6.49
C ASN A 198 20.48 0.68 -6.45
N THR A 199 20.76 1.41 -5.36
CA THR A 199 22.03 2.15 -5.18
C THR A 199 23.20 1.27 -4.80
N ASN A 200 22.95 0.08 -4.22
CA ASN A 200 23.97 -0.93 -3.96
C ASN A 200 23.92 -2.02 -5.05
N PRO A 201 24.91 -2.08 -5.96
CA PRO A 201 24.90 -3.07 -7.04
C PRO A 201 25.07 -4.52 -6.53
N ASP A 202 25.58 -4.70 -5.30
CA ASP A 202 25.76 -6.00 -4.66
C ASP A 202 24.56 -6.39 -3.78
N ASN A 203 23.45 -5.63 -3.83
CA ASN A 203 22.23 -5.94 -3.08
C ASN A 203 21.68 -7.30 -3.50
N PRO A 204 21.54 -8.27 -2.57
CA PRO A 204 21.17 -9.64 -2.92
C PRO A 204 19.67 -9.82 -3.21
N ILE A 205 18.82 -8.83 -2.82
CA ILE A 205 17.36 -8.98 -2.80
C ILE A 205 16.66 -8.11 -3.82
N ILE A 206 17.08 -6.87 -3.98
CA ILE A 206 16.43 -5.90 -4.87
C ILE A 206 16.97 -6.08 -6.30
N GLY A 207 18.20 -5.73 -6.57
CA GLY A 207 18.82 -5.95 -7.87
C GLY A 207 17.91 -5.53 -9.04
N THR A 208 17.55 -6.49 -9.86
CA THR A 208 16.71 -6.27 -11.07
C THR A 208 15.23 -6.07 -10.78
N ARG A 209 14.77 -6.17 -9.53
CA ARG A 209 13.41 -5.82 -9.13
C ARG A 209 13.17 -4.31 -9.17
N ALA A 210 14.18 -3.50 -8.85
CA ALA A 210 14.11 -2.06 -8.97
C ALA A 210 14.19 -1.60 -10.44
N PHE A 211 13.44 -0.58 -10.81
CA PHE A 211 13.45 -0.01 -12.16
C PHE A 211 14.78 0.65 -12.51
N SER A 212 15.47 1.26 -11.53
CA SER A 212 16.72 1.98 -11.78
C SER A 212 17.59 2.11 -10.52
N SER A 213 18.86 2.41 -10.73
CA SER A 213 19.76 2.94 -9.70
C SER A 213 19.78 4.48 -9.65
N ASP A 214 19.16 5.16 -10.62
CA ASP A 214 18.91 6.59 -10.60
C ASP A 214 17.56 6.87 -9.94
N ALA A 215 17.56 7.67 -8.87
CA ALA A 215 16.39 7.89 -8.04
C ALA A 215 15.24 8.59 -8.77
N ALA A 216 15.53 9.50 -9.69
CA ALA A 216 14.49 10.18 -10.45
C ALA A 216 13.82 9.22 -11.44
N THR A 217 14.60 8.44 -12.16
CA THR A 217 14.09 7.40 -13.07
C THR A 217 13.30 6.34 -12.31
N ALA A 218 13.81 5.85 -11.16
CA ALA A 218 13.09 4.88 -10.33
C ALA A 218 11.73 5.44 -9.88
N ALA A 219 11.69 6.70 -9.47
CA ALA A 219 10.48 7.37 -9.02
C ALA A 219 9.44 7.51 -10.15
N GLU A 220 9.84 7.97 -11.33
CA GLU A 220 8.95 8.12 -12.48
C GLU A 220 8.40 6.78 -12.96
N MET A 221 9.25 5.75 -13.04
CA MET A 221 8.85 4.43 -13.49
C MET A 221 7.94 3.71 -12.48
N ALA A 222 8.26 3.75 -11.18
CA ALA A 222 7.43 3.16 -10.14
C ALA A 222 6.04 3.82 -10.08
N ALA A 223 5.97 5.15 -10.14
CA ALA A 223 4.71 5.88 -10.19
C ALA A 223 3.87 5.50 -11.43
N ALA A 224 4.51 5.37 -12.59
CA ALA A 224 3.83 4.97 -13.82
C ALA A 224 3.33 3.52 -13.76
N ALA A 225 4.11 2.58 -13.21
CA ALA A 225 3.68 1.21 -13.00
C ALA A 225 2.49 1.11 -12.03
N ALA A 226 2.50 1.88 -10.95
CA ALA A 226 1.37 1.99 -10.01
C ALA A 226 0.12 2.53 -10.70
N ASP A 227 0.25 3.54 -11.57
CA ASP A 227 -0.87 4.07 -12.37
C ASP A 227 -1.44 3.02 -13.33
N GLY A 228 -0.55 2.22 -13.93
CA GLY A 228 -0.93 1.08 -14.76
C GLY A 228 -1.76 0.05 -13.99
N LEU A 229 -1.31 -0.38 -12.79
CA LEU A 229 -2.04 -1.32 -11.93
C LEU A 229 -3.43 -0.78 -11.55
N ARG A 230 -3.53 0.51 -11.17
CA ARG A 230 -4.82 1.16 -10.88
C ARG A 230 -5.76 1.13 -12.10
N THR A 231 -5.22 1.42 -13.27
CA THR A 231 -5.99 1.36 -14.54
C THR A 231 -6.48 -0.06 -14.82
N GLY A 232 -5.70 -1.08 -14.44
CA GLY A 232 -6.10 -2.49 -14.47
C GLY A 232 -7.11 -2.88 -13.38
N GLY A 233 -7.45 -1.98 -12.46
CA GLY A 233 -8.43 -2.22 -11.39
C GLY A 233 -7.84 -2.87 -10.14
N ILE A 234 -6.52 -2.76 -9.93
CA ILE A 234 -5.76 -3.34 -8.81
C ILE A 234 -5.17 -2.21 -7.95
N LEU A 235 -5.28 -2.35 -6.63
CA LEU A 235 -4.61 -1.48 -5.68
C LEU A 235 -3.09 -1.75 -5.70
N PRO A 236 -2.24 -0.81 -6.14
CA PRO A 236 -0.80 -0.97 -6.08
C PRO A 236 -0.28 -0.74 -4.66
N THR A 237 0.83 -1.38 -4.33
CA THR A 237 1.55 -1.21 -3.06
C THR A 237 3.02 -0.94 -3.33
N LEU A 238 3.46 0.30 -3.13
CA LEU A 238 4.86 0.68 -3.29
C LEU A 238 5.69 0.09 -2.14
N LYS A 239 6.83 -0.54 -2.45
CA LYS A 239 7.68 -1.23 -1.48
C LYS A 239 9.16 -1.07 -1.81
N HIS A 240 10.07 -1.14 -0.82
CA HIS A 240 9.91 -1.39 0.61
C HIS A 240 10.36 -0.15 1.39
N PHE A 241 9.40 0.64 1.87
CA PHE A 241 9.72 1.90 2.58
C PHE A 241 10.57 1.63 3.84
N PRO A 242 11.61 2.44 4.17
CA PRO A 242 12.05 3.68 3.53
C PRO A 242 13.06 3.51 2.36
N GLY A 243 13.27 2.30 1.86
CA GLY A 243 14.15 1.97 0.75
C GLY A 243 15.12 0.85 1.09
N HIS A 244 15.00 -0.28 0.38
CA HIS A 244 15.80 -1.49 0.58
C HIS A 244 17.01 -1.55 -0.39
N GLY A 245 17.05 -0.71 -1.41
CA GLY A 245 18.04 -0.82 -2.50
C GLY A 245 19.49 -0.50 -2.11
N ASP A 246 19.73 0.14 -0.95
CA ASP A 246 21.05 0.46 -0.40
C ASP A 246 21.59 -0.63 0.54
N THR A 247 20.74 -1.53 1.03
CA THR A 247 21.13 -2.48 2.07
C THR A 247 22.02 -3.61 1.53
N ALA A 248 22.78 -4.23 2.41
CA ALA A 248 23.65 -5.37 2.08
C ALA A 248 23.08 -6.71 2.58
N GLU A 249 22.11 -6.66 3.49
CA GLU A 249 21.51 -7.84 4.12
C GLU A 249 20.13 -8.15 3.49
N ASP A 250 19.78 -9.44 3.53
CA ASP A 250 18.47 -9.95 3.18
C ASP A 250 17.54 -9.87 4.39
N SER A 251 16.50 -9.03 4.32
CA SER A 251 15.52 -8.87 5.39
C SER A 251 14.69 -10.15 5.68
N HIS A 252 14.71 -11.16 4.79
CA HIS A 252 14.12 -12.46 5.07
C HIS A 252 14.91 -13.29 6.09
N THR A 253 16.22 -13.04 6.24
CA THR A 253 17.11 -13.84 7.08
C THR A 253 17.79 -13.03 8.20
N ALA A 254 17.81 -11.69 8.09
CA ALA A 254 18.39 -10.79 9.07
C ALA A 254 17.76 -9.40 8.97
N LEU A 255 17.95 -8.57 10.00
CA LEU A 255 17.52 -7.18 9.94
C LEU A 255 18.39 -6.39 8.95
N ALA A 256 17.78 -5.89 7.89
CA ALA A 256 18.46 -4.99 6.95
C ALA A 256 18.71 -3.62 7.59
N VAL A 257 19.89 -3.02 7.29
CA VAL A 257 20.27 -1.74 7.88
C VAL A 257 20.75 -0.78 6.80
N THR A 258 20.24 0.45 6.82
CA THR A 258 20.83 1.57 6.10
C THR A 258 21.45 2.57 7.07
N TYR A 259 22.66 3.03 6.77
CA TYR A 259 23.36 4.05 7.57
C TYR A 259 23.21 5.46 6.98
N LYS A 260 22.32 5.66 6.02
CA LYS A 260 22.03 6.97 5.43
C LYS A 260 21.40 7.88 6.48
N THR A 261 21.73 9.15 6.38
CA THR A 261 21.06 10.22 7.13
C THR A 261 19.69 10.50 6.54
N LEU A 262 18.85 11.23 7.26
CA LEU A 262 17.52 11.62 6.73
C LEU A 262 17.65 12.43 5.43
N ASP A 263 18.59 13.36 5.35
CA ASP A 263 18.81 14.18 4.14
C ASP A 263 19.19 13.30 2.93
N GLU A 264 20.01 12.26 3.15
CA GLU A 264 20.40 11.31 2.10
C GLU A 264 19.23 10.44 1.66
N LEU A 265 18.41 9.94 2.60
CA LEU A 265 17.19 9.19 2.28
C LEU A 265 16.19 10.06 1.49
N GLN A 266 16.00 11.30 1.90
CA GLN A 266 15.12 12.23 1.20
C GLN A 266 15.60 12.59 -0.21
N ALA A 267 16.92 12.59 -0.41
CA ALA A 267 17.52 12.89 -1.71
C ALA A 267 17.48 11.68 -2.67
N CYS A 268 17.20 10.49 -2.21
CA CYS A 268 17.27 9.26 -2.99
C CYS A 268 16.11 8.30 -2.70
N GLU A 269 16.20 7.50 -1.64
CA GLU A 269 15.31 6.36 -1.38
C GLU A 269 13.85 6.73 -1.19
N LEU A 270 13.55 7.91 -0.64
CA LEU A 270 12.18 8.37 -0.39
C LEU A 270 11.50 9.00 -1.62
N LEU A 271 12.26 9.32 -2.68
CA LEU A 271 11.70 9.97 -3.86
C LEU A 271 10.62 9.14 -4.56
N PRO A 272 10.77 7.81 -4.77
CA PRO A 272 9.74 7.01 -5.42
C PRO A 272 8.40 6.99 -4.65
N PHE A 273 8.44 6.99 -3.32
CA PHE A 273 7.24 6.99 -2.49
C PHE A 273 6.49 8.34 -2.50
N ALA A 274 7.15 9.42 -2.91
CA ALA A 274 6.55 10.74 -3.05
C ALA A 274 6.09 11.06 -4.48
N ALA A 275 6.48 10.26 -5.46
CA ALA A 275 6.22 10.53 -6.87
C ALA A 275 4.81 10.12 -7.31
N ASP A 276 4.24 9.06 -6.74
CA ASP A 276 2.88 8.63 -7.04
C ASP A 276 1.87 9.47 -6.25
N THR A 277 0.97 10.14 -6.97
CA THR A 277 -0.10 10.98 -6.41
C THR A 277 -1.48 10.30 -6.49
N GLY A 278 -1.55 9.07 -7.00
CA GLY A 278 -2.77 8.29 -7.06
C GLY A 278 -3.03 7.54 -5.75
N LEU A 279 -4.15 6.85 -5.68
CA LEU A 279 -4.47 6.01 -4.53
C LEU A 279 -3.59 4.75 -4.55
N HIS A 280 -2.76 4.57 -3.54
CA HIS A 280 -1.85 3.44 -3.38
C HIS A 280 -1.69 3.06 -1.91
N ALA A 281 -1.18 1.86 -1.67
CA ALA A 281 -0.65 1.47 -0.37
C ALA A 281 0.88 1.64 -0.37
N VAL A 282 1.45 1.75 0.84
CA VAL A 282 2.91 1.71 1.05
C VAL A 282 3.23 0.56 2.00
N MET A 283 4.10 -0.35 1.55
CA MET A 283 4.63 -1.41 2.40
C MET A 283 5.90 -0.94 3.11
N VAL A 284 5.87 -0.98 4.44
CA VAL A 284 7.00 -0.63 5.28
C VAL A 284 7.87 -1.87 5.49
N GLY A 285 9.10 -1.84 5.00
CA GLY A 285 10.06 -2.93 5.12
C GLY A 285 10.67 -3.04 6.53
N HIS A 286 11.28 -4.19 6.80
CA HIS A 286 12.01 -4.42 8.06
C HIS A 286 13.44 -3.90 7.94
N ILE A 287 13.58 -2.58 7.83
CA ILE A 287 14.85 -1.87 7.60
C ILE A 287 15.10 -0.94 8.77
N ALA A 288 16.24 -1.10 9.44
CA ALA A 288 16.68 -0.15 10.46
C ALA A 288 17.45 1.01 9.83
N ALA A 289 17.22 2.23 10.35
CA ALA A 289 17.93 3.44 9.94
C ALA A 289 18.48 4.19 11.16
N PRO A 290 19.54 3.66 11.83
CA PRO A 290 20.02 4.17 13.12
C PRO A 290 20.50 5.62 13.08
N ASN A 291 20.95 6.12 11.93
CA ASN A 291 21.31 7.53 11.77
C ASN A 291 20.09 8.48 11.72
N VAL A 292 18.89 7.92 11.57
CA VAL A 292 17.62 8.69 11.60
C VAL A 292 16.94 8.53 12.95
N THR A 293 16.84 7.29 13.46
CA THR A 293 16.07 6.96 14.67
C THR A 293 16.91 7.04 15.95
N GLY A 294 18.22 6.88 15.85
CA GLY A 294 19.12 6.77 16.98
C GLY A 294 19.24 5.36 17.54
N ASP A 295 18.53 4.38 17.00
CA ASP A 295 18.54 2.97 17.41
C ASP A 295 18.38 2.02 16.22
N GLY A 296 18.33 0.71 16.48
CA GLY A 296 18.17 -0.34 15.47
C GLY A 296 16.71 -0.82 15.29
N THR A 297 15.71 -0.04 15.70
CA THR A 297 14.31 -0.42 15.52
C THR A 297 13.95 -0.50 14.03
N PRO A 298 13.36 -1.62 13.54
CA PRO A 298 12.91 -1.73 12.17
C PRO A 298 11.88 -0.64 11.82
N ALA A 299 11.88 -0.15 10.59
CA ALA A 299 10.96 0.89 10.14
C ALA A 299 9.49 0.52 10.39
N THR A 300 9.14 -0.74 10.20
CA THR A 300 7.79 -1.30 10.49
C THR A 300 7.33 -1.04 11.92
N LEU A 301 8.25 -0.94 12.88
CA LEU A 301 7.98 -0.75 14.31
C LEU A 301 8.38 0.65 14.81
N SER A 302 8.83 1.53 13.92
CA SER A 302 9.35 2.87 14.23
C SER A 302 8.36 3.98 13.86
N PRO A 303 7.72 4.64 14.84
CA PRO A 303 6.85 5.79 14.56
C PRO A 303 7.58 6.93 13.83
N GLN A 304 8.87 7.09 14.07
CA GLN A 304 9.69 8.12 13.41
C GLN A 304 9.82 7.87 11.91
N LEU A 305 10.04 6.62 11.51
CA LEU A 305 10.19 6.26 10.09
C LEU A 305 8.84 6.22 9.38
N VAL A 306 7.81 5.61 9.98
CA VAL A 306 6.47 5.58 9.41
C VAL A 306 5.92 7.00 9.17
N ALA A 307 6.22 7.95 10.05
CA ALA A 307 5.82 9.34 9.90
C ALA A 307 6.47 10.08 8.71
N LEU A 308 7.50 9.50 8.08
CA LEU A 308 8.11 10.05 6.86
C LEU A 308 7.36 9.65 5.58
N ILE A 309 6.37 8.75 5.65
CA ILE A 309 5.54 8.38 4.50
C ILE A 309 4.73 9.60 4.05
N PRO A 310 4.82 9.99 2.76
CA PRO A 310 4.05 11.09 2.24
C PRO A 310 2.54 10.85 2.42
N ASP A 311 1.83 11.88 2.87
CA ASP A 311 0.37 11.82 3.12
C ASP A 311 -0.08 10.58 3.93
N ALA A 312 0.69 10.21 4.96
CA ALA A 312 0.45 9.03 5.80
C ALA A 312 -0.99 8.94 6.36
N GLU A 313 -1.66 10.08 6.47
CA GLU A 313 -3.06 10.13 6.93
C GLU A 313 -4.01 9.47 5.93
N ASN A 314 -3.78 9.64 4.63
CA ASN A 314 -4.61 9.09 3.56
C ASN A 314 -4.01 7.85 2.89
N THR A 315 -2.71 7.61 2.98
CA THR A 315 -2.03 6.44 2.43
C THR A 315 -2.33 5.19 3.28
N LEU A 316 -2.69 4.08 2.65
CA LEU A 316 -2.84 2.78 3.34
C LEU A 316 -1.45 2.22 3.65
N ILE A 317 -1.10 2.14 4.93
CA ILE A 317 0.22 1.71 5.38
C ILE A 317 0.17 0.24 5.80
N VAL A 318 0.92 -0.59 5.07
CA VAL A 318 0.98 -2.05 5.27
C VAL A 318 2.35 -2.42 5.82
N THR A 319 2.45 -3.31 6.79
CA THR A 319 3.75 -3.88 7.19
C THR A 319 4.27 -4.80 6.09
N ASP A 320 5.56 -5.01 6.00
CA ASP A 320 6.09 -6.24 5.40
C ASP A 320 5.71 -7.45 6.26
N SER A 321 5.99 -8.67 5.79
CA SER A 321 5.58 -9.88 6.48
C SER A 321 6.14 -9.97 7.89
N LEU A 322 5.28 -9.93 8.90
CA LEU A 322 5.66 -10.04 10.31
C LEU A 322 6.17 -11.45 10.69
N ALA A 323 6.13 -12.41 9.75
CA ALA A 323 6.71 -13.74 9.92
C ALA A 323 8.19 -13.82 9.49
N MET A 324 8.78 -12.73 8.99
CA MET A 324 10.20 -12.71 8.58
C MET A 324 11.13 -12.72 9.79
N ASP A 325 12.31 -13.34 9.64
CA ASP A 325 13.29 -13.48 10.72
C ASP A 325 13.76 -12.14 11.28
N ALA A 326 13.79 -11.08 10.48
CA ALA A 326 14.07 -9.71 10.91
C ALA A 326 13.14 -9.24 12.07
N ILE A 327 11.95 -9.82 12.20
CA ILE A 327 11.00 -9.53 13.28
C ILE A 327 10.96 -10.67 14.29
N THR A 328 10.78 -11.91 13.84
CA THR A 328 10.55 -13.05 14.74
C THR A 328 11.72 -13.41 15.63
N ALA A 329 12.95 -12.97 15.27
CA ALA A 329 14.13 -13.13 16.11
C ALA A 329 14.09 -12.29 17.40
N ALA A 330 13.31 -11.21 17.44
CA ALA A 330 13.30 -10.25 18.55
C ALA A 330 11.93 -10.01 19.18
N TYR A 331 10.83 -10.29 18.44
CA TYR A 331 9.46 -9.97 18.86
C TYR A 331 8.56 -11.19 18.76
N THR A 332 7.67 -11.35 19.72
CA THR A 332 6.54 -12.27 19.61
C THR A 332 5.52 -11.77 18.59
N PRO A 333 4.65 -12.64 18.05
CA PRO A 333 3.61 -12.21 17.09
C PRO A 333 2.72 -11.08 17.62
N GLY A 334 2.39 -11.12 18.92
CA GLY A 334 1.59 -10.08 19.56
C GLY A 334 2.34 -8.76 19.72
N GLU A 335 3.59 -8.79 20.19
CA GLU A 335 4.42 -7.58 20.32
C GLU A 335 4.64 -6.89 18.98
N ALA A 336 4.98 -7.65 17.94
CA ALA A 336 5.17 -7.12 16.59
C ALA A 336 3.88 -6.45 16.07
N ALA A 337 2.73 -7.11 16.21
CA ALA A 337 1.45 -6.57 15.77
C ALA A 337 1.07 -5.27 16.47
N VAL A 338 1.18 -5.22 17.81
CA VAL A 338 0.83 -4.04 18.60
C VAL A 338 1.79 -2.88 18.32
N GLN A 339 3.12 -3.16 18.26
CA GLN A 339 4.10 -2.11 17.98
C GLN A 339 3.96 -1.54 16.56
N ALA A 340 3.68 -2.37 15.55
CA ALA A 340 3.43 -1.90 14.19
C ALA A 340 2.21 -0.95 14.12
N LEU A 341 1.12 -1.26 14.82
CA LEU A 341 -0.04 -0.36 14.93
C LEU A 341 0.30 0.94 15.66
N GLN A 342 1.12 0.88 16.72
CA GLN A 342 1.60 2.07 17.43
C GLN A 342 2.55 2.90 16.58
N ALA A 343 3.33 2.25 15.71
CA ALA A 343 4.20 2.93 14.75
C ALA A 343 3.41 3.69 13.67
N GLY A 344 2.16 3.32 13.42
CA GLY A 344 1.31 3.99 12.44
C GLY A 344 0.84 3.10 11.28
N CYS A 345 1.28 1.84 11.20
CA CYS A 345 0.80 0.90 10.18
C CYS A 345 -0.69 0.62 10.34
N ASP A 346 -1.42 0.53 9.22
CA ASP A 346 -2.87 0.27 9.20
C ASP A 346 -3.17 -1.23 9.03
N VAL A 347 -2.32 -1.93 8.27
CA VAL A 347 -2.48 -3.35 7.94
C VAL A 347 -1.26 -4.13 8.41
N LEU A 348 -1.54 -5.24 9.10
CA LEU A 348 -0.57 -6.19 9.63
C LEU A 348 -0.51 -7.39 8.68
N LEU A 349 0.59 -7.47 7.92
CA LEU A 349 0.76 -8.52 6.92
C LEU A 349 1.36 -9.77 7.54
N MET A 350 0.67 -10.90 7.37
CA MET A 350 1.17 -12.25 7.66
C MET A 350 1.89 -12.37 9.02
N PRO A 351 1.21 -12.15 10.15
CA PRO A 351 1.81 -12.38 11.47
C PRO A 351 2.25 -13.85 11.58
N ASN A 352 3.34 -14.09 12.32
CA ASN A 352 3.86 -15.45 12.49
C ASN A 352 2.86 -16.41 13.17
N SER A 353 1.91 -15.88 13.95
CA SER A 353 0.75 -16.59 14.50
C SER A 353 -0.47 -15.67 14.48
N LEU A 354 -1.47 -15.98 13.64
CA LEU A 354 -2.71 -15.21 13.61
C LEU A 354 -3.43 -15.18 14.96
N PRO A 355 -3.67 -16.32 15.67
CA PRO A 355 -4.38 -16.28 16.93
C PRO A 355 -3.69 -15.44 18.01
N GLU A 356 -2.35 -15.51 18.10
CA GLU A 356 -1.58 -14.74 19.08
C GLU A 356 -1.59 -13.23 18.76
N ALA A 357 -1.33 -12.87 17.50
CA ALA A 357 -1.34 -11.48 17.08
C ALA A 357 -2.73 -10.84 17.23
N TYR A 358 -3.78 -11.57 16.84
CA TYR A 358 -5.15 -11.12 16.96
C TYR A 358 -5.56 -10.89 18.43
N ALA A 359 -5.27 -11.85 19.32
CA ALA A 359 -5.56 -11.73 20.73
C ALA A 359 -4.82 -10.55 21.38
N ALA A 360 -3.53 -10.35 21.04
CA ALA A 360 -2.74 -9.24 21.56
C ALA A 360 -3.28 -7.87 21.10
N VAL A 361 -3.71 -7.74 19.85
CA VAL A 361 -4.33 -6.50 19.36
C VAL A 361 -5.68 -6.26 20.05
N GLN A 362 -6.50 -7.30 20.21
CA GLN A 362 -7.75 -7.19 20.98
C GLN A 362 -7.50 -6.70 22.41
N GLU A 363 -6.55 -7.30 23.11
CA GLU A 363 -6.18 -6.89 24.46
C GLU A 363 -5.67 -5.45 24.51
N ALA A 364 -4.84 -5.05 23.52
CA ALA A 364 -4.29 -3.70 23.40
C ALA A 364 -5.40 -2.66 23.20
N VAL A 365 -6.45 -2.98 22.46
CA VAL A 365 -7.63 -2.12 22.30
C VAL A 365 -8.43 -2.08 23.60
N GLN A 366 -8.71 -3.21 24.23
CA GLN A 366 -9.50 -3.29 25.46
C GLN A 366 -8.87 -2.55 26.65
N ASN A 367 -7.53 -2.57 26.76
CA ASN A 367 -6.80 -1.91 27.84
C ASN A 367 -6.38 -0.47 27.50
N GLY A 368 -6.70 0.02 26.29
CA GLY A 368 -6.40 1.39 25.83
C GLY A 368 -4.95 1.62 25.36
N THR A 369 -4.13 0.58 25.25
CA THR A 369 -2.79 0.66 24.63
C THR A 369 -2.88 1.09 23.15
N ILE A 370 -3.89 0.60 22.44
CA ILE A 370 -4.36 1.11 21.15
C ILE A 370 -5.73 1.77 21.41
N SER A 371 -5.85 3.07 21.15
CA SER A 371 -7.13 3.73 21.34
C SER A 371 -8.17 3.29 20.29
N GLU A 372 -9.44 3.30 20.64
CA GLU A 372 -10.53 3.02 19.70
C GLU A 372 -10.48 3.96 18.48
N GLU A 373 -10.13 5.23 18.70
CA GLU A 373 -9.97 6.20 17.62
C GLU A 373 -8.83 5.80 16.64
N ARG A 374 -7.73 5.24 17.16
CA ARG A 374 -6.64 4.72 16.32
C ARG A 374 -7.08 3.51 15.50
N LEU A 375 -7.82 2.60 16.12
CA LEU A 375 -8.40 1.43 15.46
C LEU A 375 -9.37 1.89 14.35
N ASP A 376 -10.33 2.74 14.68
CA ASP A 376 -11.36 3.22 13.74
C ASP A 376 -10.75 3.97 12.56
N ARG A 377 -9.69 4.74 12.77
CA ARG A 377 -8.97 5.42 11.70
C ARG A 377 -8.41 4.42 10.68
N SER A 378 -7.74 3.37 11.14
CA SER A 378 -7.23 2.33 10.23
C SER A 378 -8.34 1.57 9.54
N VAL A 379 -9.38 1.17 10.27
CA VAL A 379 -10.51 0.44 9.69
C VAL A 379 -11.24 1.26 8.65
N ASN A 380 -11.51 2.55 8.92
CA ASN A 380 -12.14 3.44 7.94
C ASN A 380 -11.30 3.58 6.68
N LYS A 381 -9.98 3.70 6.81
CA LYS A 381 -9.05 3.76 5.69
C LYS A 381 -9.11 2.45 4.87
N ILE A 382 -9.00 1.30 5.53
CA ILE A 382 -9.11 -0.04 4.91
C ILE A 382 -10.43 -0.17 4.13
N LEU A 383 -11.56 0.19 4.75
CA LEU A 383 -12.88 0.09 4.11
C LEU A 383 -13.03 1.03 2.92
N LEU A 384 -12.45 2.23 3.00
CA LEU A 384 -12.43 3.17 1.88
C LEU A 384 -11.69 2.59 0.67
N TYR A 385 -10.53 1.99 0.90
CA TYR A 385 -9.74 1.35 -0.16
C TYR A 385 -10.46 0.13 -0.75
N LYS A 386 -11.07 -0.71 0.10
CA LYS A 386 -11.89 -1.84 -0.36
C LYS A 386 -13.07 -1.42 -1.22
N GLN A 387 -13.72 -0.32 -0.87
CA GLN A 387 -14.84 0.20 -1.66
C GLN A 387 -14.43 0.55 -3.09
N GLN A 388 -13.17 0.92 -3.32
CA GLN A 388 -12.68 1.30 -4.64
C GLN A 388 -12.13 0.12 -5.46
N PHE A 389 -11.56 -0.89 -4.81
CA PHE A 389 -10.86 -1.97 -5.49
C PHE A 389 -11.47 -3.37 -5.29
N ALA A 390 -12.18 -3.62 -4.19
CA ALA A 390 -12.72 -4.94 -3.85
C ALA A 390 -14.23 -5.08 -4.13
N SER A 391 -14.79 -4.20 -4.95
CA SER A 391 -16.21 -4.22 -5.36
C SER A 391 -16.39 -4.88 -6.72
#